data_22a6630023bdaf1deb00800d7178de17
#
_entry.id   22a6630023bdaf1deb00800d7178de17
#
_cell.length_a   1.000
_cell.length_b   1.000
_cell.length_c   1.000
_cell.angle_alpha   90.00
_cell.angle_beta   90.00
_cell.angle_gamma   90.00
#
_symmetry.space_group_name_H-M   'P 1'
#
loop_
_entity.id
_entity.type
_entity.pdbx_description
1 polymer ?
#
loop_
_entity_poly.entity_id
_entity_poly.type
_entity_poly.pdbx_seq_one_letter_code
_entity_poly.pdbx_strand_id
1 'polypeptide(L)'
;MVSKIIVPDIGDFENVEIIEILVKSGDKIKKNDSIVTLESDKSSVEVPSTEDGVVENISVKIGDKVSKGDVLISLSGDTAKDEKIKSAKDKVPIDTEKIIKEAEKTLEKKEEKIIKSNIDKKEDKIIQTPKSGDIDPIETSEWLESLSAVLEKDGKNRAQFLIKQLIEHSYKEGSDLILSRNTPYINTIKPEEEKKSPGDQNLERKIRSLIRWNAAAMVVRANKKNPELGGHIGTFASAATLYDVGMNHFWRAKNNRFGGDLIYFQGHSAPGMYARAFLEGRISEKELDHFRQEVKPGGLSSYPHPWLMPKFWQFPTVSMGLGPIMSIYQARFNKYLINRGLLKDEGRKIWCFLGDGETDEPESLGAIGLAAREKLDNLIFVVNCNLQRLDGPVRGNGKIIQELEGIFRGAGWNVIKVIWGSYWDQLLAKDNSGLLIKRMGEAVDGEYQAFKAKGGKYVRDNFFGKYPELLDMVSQMTDRDIWKLNRGGHDPHKVYAAYHAAMQNKGTPTVILAKTIKGYGMGKSGESMNTTHQQKKLDEKDLLYYRDRFDVPLNDEQVRNVQYYRP
;
A
#
# COMPACT_ATOMS: atom_id res chain seq x y z
N MET A 1 -40.16 32.51 32.75
CA MET A 1 -39.83 33.61 31.80
C MET A 1 -39.70 32.98 30.45
N VAL A 2 -40.32 33.54 29.43
CA VAL A 2 -40.20 33.06 28.06
C VAL A 2 -38.89 33.68 27.51
N SER A 3 -37.91 32.84 27.19
CA SER A 3 -36.67 33.27 26.54
C SER A 3 -36.84 33.16 25.02
N LYS A 4 -36.24 34.07 24.26
CA LYS A 4 -36.32 34.09 22.80
C LYS A 4 -34.96 33.82 22.21
N ILE A 5 -34.88 32.92 21.27
CA ILE A 5 -33.66 32.69 20.51
C ILE A 5 -33.76 33.45 19.20
N ILE A 6 -32.73 34.23 18.93
CA ILE A 6 -32.65 35.15 17.80
C ILE A 6 -31.51 34.73 16.85
N VAL A 7 -31.58 35.20 15.60
CA VAL A 7 -30.50 35.02 14.63
C VAL A 7 -29.23 35.71 15.15
N PRO A 8 -28.11 34.96 15.34
CA PRO A 8 -26.86 35.53 15.80
C PRO A 8 -26.20 36.41 14.74
N ASP A 9 -25.07 37.00 15.07
CA ASP A 9 -24.23 37.69 14.11
C ASP A 9 -23.62 36.73 13.13
N ILE A 10 -24.11 36.70 11.90
CA ILE A 10 -23.64 35.84 10.82
C ILE A 10 -22.76 36.60 9.80
N GLY A 11 -22.17 37.73 10.22
CA GLY A 11 -21.31 38.56 9.36
C GLY A 11 -22.11 39.50 8.46
N ASP A 12 -21.57 39.86 7.30
CA ASP A 12 -22.14 40.87 6.38
C ASP A 12 -23.37 40.36 5.56
N PHE A 13 -24.09 39.34 6.06
CA PHE A 13 -25.24 38.78 5.36
C PHE A 13 -26.57 39.31 5.93
N GLU A 14 -27.36 39.92 5.06
CA GLU A 14 -28.73 40.33 5.33
C GLU A 14 -29.72 39.52 4.45
N ASN A 15 -30.92 39.23 4.96
CA ASN A 15 -31.97 38.50 4.24
C ASN A 15 -31.61 37.06 3.82
N VAL A 16 -31.09 36.29 4.80
CA VAL A 16 -30.69 34.88 4.59
C VAL A 16 -31.91 33.97 4.68
N GLU A 17 -32.07 33.02 3.75
CA GLU A 17 -33.21 32.13 3.66
C GLU A 17 -33.12 30.94 4.62
N ILE A 18 -34.21 30.60 5.30
CA ILE A 18 -34.32 29.41 6.13
C ILE A 18 -34.64 28.19 5.23
N ILE A 19 -33.67 27.25 5.17
CA ILE A 19 -33.82 26.04 4.35
C ILE A 19 -34.32 24.83 5.16
N GLU A 20 -34.12 24.84 6.48
CA GLU A 20 -34.51 23.73 7.35
C GLU A 20 -34.83 24.21 8.78
N ILE A 21 -35.86 23.60 9.40
CA ILE A 21 -36.19 23.79 10.81
C ILE A 21 -36.04 22.45 11.50
N LEU A 22 -35.10 22.36 12.46
CA LEU A 22 -34.64 21.13 13.08
C LEU A 22 -35.41 20.77 14.37
N VAL A 23 -36.28 21.66 14.86
CA VAL A 23 -37.02 21.50 16.10
C VAL A 23 -38.54 21.70 15.89
N LYS A 24 -39.36 21.12 16.80
CA LYS A 24 -40.80 21.25 16.83
C LYS A 24 -41.29 21.82 18.14
N SER A 25 -42.47 22.46 18.15
CA SER A 25 -43.10 22.89 19.40
C SER A 25 -43.30 21.70 20.34
N GLY A 26 -42.86 21.82 21.58
CA GLY A 26 -42.84 20.76 22.60
C GLY A 26 -41.49 20.04 22.75
N ASP A 27 -40.52 20.24 21.86
CA ASP A 27 -39.21 19.60 21.95
C ASP A 27 -38.38 20.19 23.11
N LYS A 28 -37.68 19.32 23.86
CA LYS A 28 -36.69 19.72 24.85
C LYS A 28 -35.35 19.88 24.15
N ILE A 29 -34.82 21.09 24.18
CA ILE A 29 -33.52 21.41 23.59
C ILE A 29 -32.53 21.85 24.65
N LYS A 30 -31.26 21.60 24.40
CA LYS A 30 -30.13 22.03 25.22
C LYS A 30 -29.36 23.14 24.52
N LYS A 31 -28.62 23.89 25.30
CA LYS A 31 -27.68 24.87 24.76
C LYS A 31 -26.75 24.19 23.74
N ASN A 32 -26.58 24.82 22.58
CA ASN A 32 -25.85 24.37 21.40
C ASN A 32 -26.57 23.32 20.53
N ASP A 33 -27.80 22.93 20.80
CA ASP A 33 -28.58 22.12 19.87
C ASP A 33 -28.98 22.98 18.64
N SER A 34 -28.81 22.45 17.42
CA SER A 34 -29.16 23.15 16.18
C SER A 34 -30.67 23.32 16.04
N ILE A 35 -31.12 24.55 15.75
CA ILE A 35 -32.54 24.94 15.70
C ILE A 35 -33.03 25.07 14.27
N VAL A 36 -32.33 25.86 13.45
CA VAL A 36 -32.65 26.12 12.05
C VAL A 36 -31.36 26.16 11.22
N THR A 37 -31.48 25.84 9.93
CA THR A 37 -30.39 26.01 8.95
C THR A 37 -30.71 27.17 8.02
N LEU A 38 -29.77 28.12 7.94
CA LEU A 38 -29.83 29.30 7.06
C LEU A 38 -28.93 29.08 5.84
N GLU A 39 -29.35 29.49 4.66
CA GLU A 39 -28.56 29.42 3.43
C GLU A 39 -28.25 30.82 2.89
N SER A 40 -26.96 31.09 2.72
CA SER A 40 -26.47 32.29 2.03
C SER A 40 -25.87 31.90 0.67
N ASP A 41 -25.63 32.87 -0.20
CA ASP A 41 -25.06 32.66 -1.55
C ASP A 41 -23.72 31.89 -1.58
N LYS A 42 -23.08 31.68 -0.40
CA LYS A 42 -21.76 31.04 -0.30
C LYS A 42 -21.68 29.83 0.64
N SER A 43 -22.63 29.69 1.58
CA SER A 43 -22.62 28.59 2.58
C SER A 43 -23.95 28.45 3.31
N SER A 44 -24.23 27.28 3.85
CA SER A 44 -25.29 27.00 4.81
C SER A 44 -24.73 27.06 6.24
N VAL A 45 -25.47 27.67 7.17
CA VAL A 45 -25.09 27.85 8.56
C VAL A 45 -26.21 27.39 9.47
N GLU A 46 -25.91 26.52 10.44
CA GLU A 46 -26.85 26.11 11.48
C GLU A 46 -26.83 27.10 12.65
N VAL A 47 -28.00 27.51 13.11
CA VAL A 47 -28.14 28.38 14.27
C VAL A 47 -28.40 27.55 15.51
N PRO A 48 -27.46 27.55 16.50
CA PRO A 48 -27.60 26.79 17.74
C PRO A 48 -28.46 27.50 18.78
N SER A 49 -29.08 26.73 19.69
CA SER A 49 -29.74 27.26 20.89
C SER A 49 -28.73 27.91 21.84
N THR A 50 -29.08 29.09 22.36
CA THR A 50 -28.27 29.81 23.36
C THR A 50 -28.53 29.32 24.80
N GLU A 51 -29.65 28.62 25.05
CA GLU A 51 -30.13 28.20 26.37
C GLU A 51 -30.83 26.85 26.32
N ASP A 52 -30.95 26.20 27.48
CA ASP A 52 -31.76 25.00 27.68
C ASP A 52 -33.23 25.39 27.85
N GLY A 53 -34.16 24.62 27.29
CA GLY A 53 -35.58 24.88 27.48
C GLY A 53 -36.51 23.98 26.65
N VAL A 54 -37.79 24.21 26.75
CA VAL A 54 -38.81 23.56 25.90
C VAL A 54 -39.30 24.55 24.85
N VAL A 55 -39.29 24.15 23.57
CA VAL A 55 -39.76 24.97 22.45
C VAL A 55 -41.25 25.22 22.61
N GLU A 56 -41.64 26.46 22.90
CA GLU A 56 -43.04 26.87 23.05
C GLU A 56 -43.66 27.22 21.70
N ASN A 57 -42.97 28.06 20.91
CA ASN A 57 -43.42 28.48 19.62
C ASN A 57 -42.25 28.70 18.63
N ILE A 58 -42.49 28.38 17.37
CA ILE A 58 -41.57 28.61 16.23
C ILE A 58 -42.15 29.81 15.45
N SER A 59 -41.36 30.89 15.38
CA SER A 59 -41.78 32.17 14.80
C SER A 59 -41.53 32.29 13.30
N VAL A 60 -40.87 31.32 12.69
CA VAL A 60 -40.38 31.31 11.30
C VAL A 60 -40.78 30.05 10.54
N LYS A 61 -40.77 30.09 9.21
CA LYS A 61 -41.07 28.96 8.30
C LYS A 61 -39.94 28.77 7.31
N ILE A 62 -39.86 27.57 6.73
CA ILE A 62 -38.94 27.29 5.62
C ILE A 62 -39.28 28.20 4.44
N GLY A 63 -38.28 28.86 3.87
CA GLY A 63 -38.41 29.86 2.83
C GLY A 63 -38.49 31.31 3.32
N ASP A 64 -38.61 31.56 4.65
CA ASP A 64 -38.60 32.91 5.20
C ASP A 64 -37.16 33.47 5.15
N LYS A 65 -37.06 34.78 4.88
CA LYS A 65 -35.80 35.53 4.90
C LYS A 65 -35.65 36.21 6.22
N VAL A 66 -34.54 35.95 6.90
CA VAL A 66 -34.21 36.49 8.23
C VAL A 66 -32.89 37.21 8.24
N SER A 67 -32.78 38.18 9.15
CA SER A 67 -31.61 39.01 9.38
C SER A 67 -31.17 38.92 10.86
N LYS A 68 -29.96 39.37 11.17
CA LYS A 68 -29.45 39.42 12.54
C LYS A 68 -30.47 40.07 13.50
N GLY A 69 -30.80 39.34 14.58
CA GLY A 69 -31.73 39.82 15.62
C GLY A 69 -33.15 39.36 15.45
N ASP A 70 -33.54 38.76 14.31
CA ASP A 70 -34.88 38.23 14.13
C ASP A 70 -35.15 37.04 15.05
N VAL A 71 -36.36 36.91 15.60
CA VAL A 71 -36.74 35.88 16.53
C VAL A 71 -37.06 34.57 15.79
N LEU A 72 -36.35 33.52 16.10
CA LEU A 72 -36.51 32.17 15.51
C LEU A 72 -37.54 31.33 16.29
N ILE A 73 -37.30 31.18 17.59
CA ILE A 73 -38.16 30.38 18.49
C ILE A 73 -38.28 31.02 19.87
N SER A 74 -39.31 30.64 20.61
CA SER A 74 -39.54 31.00 22.02
C SER A 74 -39.44 29.73 22.89
N LEU A 75 -38.70 29.84 24.02
CA LEU A 75 -38.53 28.76 24.98
C LEU A 75 -39.27 29.06 26.29
N SER A 76 -39.93 28.07 26.87
CA SER A 76 -40.44 28.10 28.23
C SER A 76 -39.40 27.52 29.20
N GLY A 77 -39.07 28.21 30.28
CA GLY A 77 -38.20 27.70 31.33
C GLY A 77 -38.84 26.61 32.13
N ASP A 78 -38.11 25.54 32.40
CA ASP A 78 -38.54 24.38 33.19
C ASP A 78 -38.73 24.79 34.68
N THR A 79 -40.00 25.02 35.09
CA THR A 79 -40.37 25.03 36.53
C THR A 79 -41.11 23.74 36.78
N ALA A 80 -40.47 22.84 37.49
CA ALA A 80 -41.09 21.64 38.02
C ALA A 80 -42.36 21.98 38.82
N LYS A 81 -43.50 21.44 38.44
CA LYS A 81 -44.67 21.29 39.28
C LYS A 81 -45.13 19.84 39.25
N ASP A 82 -45.01 19.28 40.46
CA ASP A 82 -45.66 18.05 40.87
C ASP A 82 -47.16 18.08 40.58
N GLU A 83 -47.68 17.06 39.92
CA GLU A 83 -49.07 16.69 40.03
C GLU A 83 -49.21 15.28 40.60
N LYS A 84 -49.84 15.28 41.80
CA LYS A 84 -50.28 14.15 42.56
C LYS A 84 -51.32 13.34 41.78
N ILE A 85 -51.15 12.03 41.74
CA ILE A 85 -52.27 11.09 41.58
C ILE A 85 -52.35 10.24 42.85
N LYS A 86 -53.55 10.28 43.44
CA LYS A 86 -53.94 9.61 44.67
C LYS A 86 -54.14 8.09 44.50
N SER A 87 -53.63 7.40 45.43
CA SER A 87 -54.13 6.33 46.33
C SER A 87 -54.69 5.04 45.74
N ALA A 88 -54.09 3.94 46.16
CA ALA A 88 -54.80 2.86 46.88
C ALA A 88 -53.80 2.15 47.82
N LYS A 89 -54.24 1.98 49.06
CA LYS A 89 -53.53 1.35 50.16
C LYS A 89 -53.52 -0.16 49.98
N ASP A 90 -52.38 -0.83 50.30
CA ASP A 90 -52.41 -1.87 51.30
C ASP A 90 -51.01 -2.13 51.86
N LYS A 91 -50.93 -2.30 53.16
CA LYS A 91 -49.73 -2.33 54.00
C LYS A 91 -49.20 -3.77 54.15
N VAL A 92 -47.88 -3.93 53.95
CA VAL A 92 -47.09 -4.87 54.76
C VAL A 92 -45.71 -4.22 54.99
N PRO A 93 -45.20 -4.16 56.23
CA PRO A 93 -43.93 -3.54 56.54
C PRO A 93 -42.79 -4.54 56.29
N ILE A 94 -41.97 -4.23 55.30
CA ILE A 94 -40.70 -4.91 55.05
C ILE A 94 -39.58 -3.93 55.43
N ASP A 95 -38.73 -4.39 56.36
CA ASP A 95 -37.55 -3.64 56.81
C ASP A 95 -36.54 -3.41 55.72
N THR A 96 -36.70 -2.27 55.03
CA THR A 96 -35.94 -1.88 53.83
C THR A 96 -34.48 -1.52 54.13
N GLU A 97 -34.15 -1.14 55.38
CA GLU A 97 -32.75 -0.78 55.71
C GLU A 97 -31.81 -2.00 55.77
N LYS A 98 -32.33 -3.17 56.11
CA LYS A 98 -31.53 -4.40 56.18
C LYS A 98 -31.22 -4.96 54.79
N ILE A 99 -32.18 -4.83 53.87
CA ILE A 99 -32.04 -5.30 52.48
C ILE A 99 -31.11 -4.38 51.69
N ILE A 100 -31.15 -3.07 51.92
CA ILE A 100 -30.25 -2.10 51.28
C ILE A 100 -28.80 -2.33 51.73
N LYS A 101 -28.54 -2.51 53.01
CA LYS A 101 -27.17 -2.79 53.53
C LYS A 101 -26.60 -4.15 53.09
N GLU A 102 -27.44 -5.16 52.87
CA GLU A 102 -26.98 -6.45 52.31
C GLU A 102 -26.76 -6.38 50.78
N ALA A 103 -27.57 -5.58 50.09
CA ALA A 103 -27.40 -5.33 48.63
C ALA A 103 -26.16 -4.50 48.34
N GLU A 104 -25.89 -3.45 49.12
CA GLU A 104 -24.67 -2.62 49.00
C GLU A 104 -23.41 -3.45 49.29
N LYS A 105 -23.41 -4.28 50.34
CA LYS A 105 -22.27 -5.17 50.65
C LYS A 105 -22.04 -6.27 49.61
N THR A 106 -23.09 -6.65 48.87
CA THR A 106 -23.03 -7.65 47.80
C THR A 106 -22.56 -7.01 46.48
N LEU A 107 -22.91 -5.74 46.23
CA LEU A 107 -22.43 -4.94 45.11
C LEU A 107 -20.96 -4.59 45.27
N GLU A 108 -20.53 -4.10 46.45
CA GLU A 108 -19.10 -3.83 46.71
C GLU A 108 -18.23 -5.09 46.55
N LYS A 109 -18.68 -6.26 47.04
CA LYS A 109 -17.97 -7.53 46.83
C LYS A 109 -17.96 -8.00 45.36
N LYS A 110 -18.99 -7.66 44.57
CA LYS A 110 -19.01 -7.95 43.13
C LYS A 110 -18.13 -6.97 42.33
N GLU A 111 -18.13 -5.70 42.70
CA GLU A 111 -17.24 -4.70 42.10
C GLU A 111 -15.76 -4.98 42.40
N GLU A 112 -15.41 -5.30 43.68
CA GLU A 112 -14.04 -5.73 44.01
C GLU A 112 -13.61 -7.01 43.27
N LYS A 113 -14.54 -7.98 43.07
CA LYS A 113 -14.22 -9.20 42.31
C LYS A 113 -14.08 -8.94 40.81
N ILE A 114 -14.86 -8.01 40.24
CA ILE A 114 -14.77 -7.59 38.84
C ILE A 114 -13.50 -6.75 38.63
N ILE A 115 -13.18 -5.88 39.59
CA ILE A 115 -11.94 -5.06 39.53
C ILE A 115 -10.70 -5.98 39.65
N LYS A 116 -10.68 -6.94 40.59
CA LYS A 116 -9.58 -7.90 40.68
C LYS A 116 -9.47 -8.84 39.49
N SER A 117 -10.59 -9.33 38.92
CA SER A 117 -10.56 -10.18 37.73
C SER A 117 -10.18 -9.41 36.45
N ASN A 118 -10.37 -8.10 36.41
CA ASN A 118 -9.94 -7.24 35.32
C ASN A 118 -8.48 -6.79 35.47
N ILE A 119 -7.96 -6.69 36.69
CA ILE A 119 -6.55 -6.41 36.98
C ILE A 119 -5.70 -7.63 36.62
N ASP A 120 -6.10 -8.84 37.04
CA ASP A 120 -5.37 -10.08 36.69
C ASP A 120 -5.42 -10.46 35.19
N LYS A 121 -6.36 -9.88 34.42
CA LYS A 121 -6.41 -10.00 32.94
C LYS A 121 -5.71 -8.88 32.20
N LYS A 122 -5.35 -7.77 32.85
CA LYS A 122 -4.64 -6.63 32.26
C LYS A 122 -3.11 -6.76 32.32
N GLU A 123 -2.56 -7.63 33.18
CA GLU A 123 -1.10 -7.75 33.28
C GLU A 123 -0.43 -8.45 32.09
N ASP A 124 -1.19 -9.16 31.25
CA ASP A 124 -0.61 -9.87 30.08
C ASP A 124 -0.71 -9.11 28.72
N LYS A 125 -1.14 -7.84 28.70
CA LYS A 125 -1.21 -7.02 27.48
C LYS A 125 -0.80 -5.56 27.68
N ILE A 126 0.23 -5.29 28.44
CA ILE A 126 0.86 -3.98 28.43
C ILE A 126 1.82 -3.96 27.25
N ILE A 127 1.40 -3.30 26.16
CA ILE A 127 2.29 -2.89 25.08
C ILE A 127 3.21 -1.82 25.66
N GLN A 128 4.31 -2.25 26.29
CA GLN A 128 5.38 -1.35 26.72
C GLN A 128 6.17 -0.94 25.47
N THR A 129 5.85 0.19 24.91
CA THR A 129 6.78 0.92 24.05
C THR A 129 7.16 2.20 24.72
N PRO A 130 8.34 2.31 25.36
CA PRO A 130 8.87 3.61 25.71
C PRO A 130 9.30 4.28 24.40
N LYS A 131 8.44 5.08 23.80
CA LYS A 131 8.84 6.03 22.78
C LYS A 131 9.57 7.15 23.49
N SER A 132 10.85 7.37 23.15
CA SER A 132 11.58 8.56 23.56
C SER A 132 10.77 9.78 23.07
N GLY A 133 10.19 10.56 24.01
CA GLY A 133 9.35 11.72 23.72
C GLY A 133 7.88 11.59 24.09
N ASP A 134 7.42 10.45 24.58
CA ASP A 134 6.07 10.28 25.11
C ASP A 134 6.04 10.79 26.57
N ILE A 135 5.29 11.87 26.80
CA ILE A 135 5.18 12.52 28.11
C ILE A 135 4.15 11.86 29.03
N ASP A 136 3.20 11.10 28.45
CA ASP A 136 2.20 10.33 29.19
C ASP A 136 1.87 9.00 28.46
N PRO A 137 2.64 7.92 28.74
CA PRO A 137 2.43 6.63 28.12
C PRO A 137 1.08 5.97 28.48
N ILE A 138 0.47 6.34 29.61
CA ILE A 138 -0.83 5.80 30.03
C ILE A 138 -1.93 6.41 29.16
N GLU A 139 -1.97 7.72 29.03
CA GLU A 139 -2.91 8.41 28.14
C GLU A 139 -2.76 7.91 26.69
N THR A 140 -1.53 7.76 26.21
CA THR A 140 -1.26 7.21 24.87
C THR A 140 -1.86 5.80 24.71
N SER A 141 -1.74 4.94 25.73
CA SER A 141 -2.33 3.58 25.69
C SER A 141 -3.85 3.64 25.63
N GLU A 142 -4.49 4.50 26.41
CA GLU A 142 -5.95 4.68 26.44
C GLU A 142 -6.50 5.14 25.08
N TRP A 143 -5.82 6.07 24.40
CA TRP A 143 -6.17 6.50 23.05
C TRP A 143 -6.06 5.36 22.04
N LEU A 144 -4.99 4.56 22.11
CA LEU A 144 -4.78 3.42 21.21
C LEU A 144 -5.81 2.30 21.47
N GLU A 145 -6.15 2.01 22.73
CA GLU A 145 -7.19 1.04 23.11
C GLU A 145 -8.57 1.49 22.60
N SER A 146 -8.89 2.76 22.75
CA SER A 146 -10.14 3.35 22.24
C SER A 146 -10.27 3.22 20.73
N LEU A 147 -9.18 3.49 20.00
CA LEU A 147 -9.16 3.31 18.54
C LEU A 147 -9.27 1.83 18.14
N SER A 148 -8.65 0.94 18.89
CA SER A 148 -8.74 -0.53 18.69
C SER A 148 -10.17 -1.02 18.88
N ALA A 149 -10.88 -0.54 19.89
CA ALA A 149 -12.28 -0.86 20.13
C ALA A 149 -13.18 -0.41 18.96
N VAL A 150 -12.93 0.78 18.40
CA VAL A 150 -13.66 1.27 17.21
C VAL A 150 -13.35 0.38 15.99
N LEU A 151 -12.09 -0.02 15.79
CA LEU A 151 -11.71 -0.91 14.70
C LEU A 151 -12.41 -2.26 14.77
N GLU A 152 -12.52 -2.83 15.97
CA GLU A 152 -13.19 -4.12 16.20
C GLU A 152 -14.72 -4.02 16.05
N LYS A 153 -15.35 -2.99 16.61
CA LYS A 153 -16.80 -2.83 16.63
C LYS A 153 -17.38 -2.27 15.34
N ASP A 154 -16.80 -1.18 14.85
CA ASP A 154 -17.38 -0.35 13.77
C ASP A 154 -16.59 -0.46 12.47
N GLY A 155 -15.43 -1.09 12.50
CA GLY A 155 -14.59 -1.37 11.33
C GLY A 155 -13.71 -0.22 10.87
N LYS A 156 -12.92 -0.52 9.82
CA LYS A 156 -11.86 0.35 9.30
C LYS A 156 -12.36 1.73 8.84
N ASN A 157 -13.56 1.81 8.25
CA ASN A 157 -14.09 3.06 7.71
C ASN A 157 -14.41 4.08 8.80
N ARG A 158 -15.00 3.62 9.92
CA ARG A 158 -15.30 4.49 11.06
C ARG A 158 -14.02 4.98 11.74
N ALA A 159 -13.04 4.10 11.94
CA ALA A 159 -11.74 4.47 12.50
C ALA A 159 -11.03 5.54 11.63
N GLN A 160 -11.05 5.38 10.30
CA GLN A 160 -10.49 6.36 9.38
C GLN A 160 -11.18 7.71 9.47
N PHE A 161 -12.51 7.71 9.57
CA PHE A 161 -13.27 8.95 9.76
C PHE A 161 -12.88 9.67 11.04
N LEU A 162 -12.79 8.95 12.17
CA LEU A 162 -12.39 9.54 13.46
C LEU A 162 -10.98 10.11 13.42
N ILE A 163 -10.00 9.36 12.86
CA ILE A 163 -8.64 9.85 12.72
C ILE A 163 -8.62 11.14 11.88
N LYS A 164 -9.38 11.19 10.79
CA LYS A 164 -9.49 12.39 9.97
C LYS A 164 -10.03 13.58 10.75
N GLN A 165 -11.08 13.39 11.55
CA GLN A 165 -11.65 14.43 12.38
C GLN A 165 -10.67 14.92 13.45
N LEU A 166 -9.91 14.01 14.10
CA LEU A 166 -8.86 14.38 15.07
C LEU A 166 -7.76 15.22 14.42
N ILE A 167 -7.32 14.84 13.22
CA ILE A 167 -6.34 15.60 12.45
C ILE A 167 -6.88 17.00 12.08
N GLU A 168 -8.11 17.08 11.56
CA GLU A 168 -8.75 18.35 11.21
C GLU A 168 -8.92 19.23 12.45
N HIS A 169 -9.33 18.68 13.58
CA HIS A 169 -9.43 19.40 14.85
C HIS A 169 -8.08 19.93 15.32
N SER A 170 -7.03 19.09 15.28
CA SER A 170 -5.68 19.49 15.67
C SER A 170 -5.16 20.68 14.84
N TYR A 171 -5.42 20.70 13.53
CA TYR A 171 -5.08 21.85 12.69
C TYR A 171 -5.87 23.13 13.06
N LYS A 172 -7.16 23.00 13.42
CA LYS A 172 -7.97 24.14 13.87
C LYS A 172 -7.43 24.76 15.16
N GLU A 173 -6.88 23.92 16.04
CA GLU A 173 -6.24 24.37 17.29
C GLU A 173 -4.79 24.86 17.09
N GLY A 174 -4.34 25.00 15.84
CA GLY A 174 -3.03 25.60 15.51
C GLY A 174 -1.85 24.65 15.64
N SER A 175 -2.06 23.35 15.63
CA SER A 175 -0.99 22.37 15.66
C SER A 175 -0.37 22.21 14.27
N ASP A 176 0.95 22.40 14.15
CA ASP A 176 1.74 22.17 12.93
C ASP A 176 2.07 20.67 12.77
N LEU A 177 1.06 19.85 12.56
CA LEU A 177 1.25 18.42 12.34
C LEU A 177 1.79 18.15 10.93
N ILE A 178 3.08 17.85 10.84
CA ILE A 178 3.66 17.29 9.62
C ILE A 178 3.29 15.81 9.55
N LEU A 179 2.14 15.52 8.95
CA LEU A 179 1.70 14.14 8.75
C LEU A 179 2.39 13.55 7.52
N SER A 180 3.30 12.62 7.75
CA SER A 180 3.81 11.78 6.68
C SER A 180 2.69 10.89 6.13
N ARG A 181 2.51 10.86 4.79
CA ARG A 181 1.59 9.92 4.13
C ARG A 181 2.17 8.51 4.01
N ASN A 182 3.36 8.30 4.54
CA ASN A 182 4.03 7.01 4.51
C ASN A 182 3.51 6.08 5.60
N THR A 183 3.33 4.83 5.24
CA THR A 183 3.07 3.74 6.19
C THR A 183 4.39 3.09 6.63
N PRO A 184 4.43 2.30 7.72
CA PRO A 184 5.63 1.58 8.13
C PRO A 184 6.28 0.82 6.98
N TYR A 185 7.61 0.55 7.07
CA TYR A 185 8.38 -0.09 6.01
C TYR A 185 8.17 -1.61 5.97
N ILE A 186 6.90 -2.00 5.80
CA ILE A 186 6.41 -3.39 5.73
C ILE A 186 5.47 -3.56 4.53
N ASN A 187 5.05 -4.80 4.27
CA ASN A 187 4.06 -5.11 3.25
C ASN A 187 2.71 -4.44 3.55
N THR A 188 2.03 -3.95 2.53
CA THR A 188 0.69 -3.36 2.68
C THR A 188 -0.37 -4.41 3.00
N ILE A 189 -0.26 -5.60 2.38
CA ILE A 189 -1.16 -6.73 2.60
C ILE A 189 -0.57 -7.56 3.73
N LYS A 190 -1.37 -7.84 4.75
CA LYS A 190 -0.97 -8.68 5.87
C LYS A 190 -0.99 -10.16 5.47
N PRO A 191 -0.16 -11.03 6.08
CA PRO A 191 -0.09 -12.45 5.72
C PRO A 191 -1.45 -13.18 5.74
N GLU A 192 -2.32 -12.83 6.68
CA GLU A 192 -3.67 -13.40 6.82
C GLU A 192 -4.66 -12.89 5.75
N GLU A 193 -4.39 -11.75 5.14
CA GLU A 193 -5.20 -11.16 4.06
C GLU A 193 -4.71 -11.59 2.66
N GLU A 194 -3.57 -12.27 2.56
CA GLU A 194 -2.97 -12.65 1.29
C GLU A 194 -3.78 -13.71 0.55
N LYS A 195 -4.15 -13.40 -0.68
CA LYS A 195 -4.71 -14.41 -1.58
C LYS A 195 -3.63 -15.41 -1.96
N LYS A 196 -3.86 -16.69 -1.69
CA LYS A 196 -2.93 -17.76 -2.06
C LYS A 196 -2.79 -17.89 -3.57
N SER A 197 -1.54 -18.03 -4.04
CA SER A 197 -1.24 -18.31 -5.44
C SER A 197 -1.73 -19.69 -5.82
N PRO A 198 -2.51 -19.84 -6.90
CA PRO A 198 -2.89 -21.13 -7.43
C PRO A 198 -1.74 -21.78 -8.21
N GLY A 199 -1.91 -23.02 -8.60
CA GLY A 199 -0.99 -23.74 -9.47
C GLY A 199 0.14 -24.48 -8.75
N ASP A 200 1.01 -25.10 -9.55
CA ASP A 200 2.18 -25.84 -9.06
C ASP A 200 3.40 -24.93 -8.95
N GLN A 201 3.69 -24.49 -7.73
CA GLN A 201 4.81 -23.60 -7.43
C GLN A 201 6.19 -24.22 -7.77
N ASN A 202 6.31 -25.56 -7.77
CA ASN A 202 7.56 -26.22 -8.17
C ASN A 202 7.77 -26.14 -9.68
N LEU A 203 6.71 -26.33 -10.44
CA LEU A 203 6.76 -26.20 -11.91
C LEU A 203 7.06 -24.74 -12.29
N GLU A 204 6.38 -23.77 -11.69
CA GLU A 204 6.63 -22.35 -11.94
C GLU A 204 8.05 -21.94 -11.55
N ARG A 205 8.58 -22.45 -10.43
CA ARG A 205 9.98 -22.24 -10.04
C ARG A 205 10.95 -22.75 -11.11
N LYS A 206 10.70 -23.95 -11.67
CA LYS A 206 11.52 -24.52 -12.75
C LYS A 206 11.43 -23.65 -14.02
N ILE A 207 10.25 -23.27 -14.45
CA ILE A 207 10.05 -22.42 -15.62
C ILE A 207 10.82 -21.10 -15.44
N ARG A 208 10.65 -20.42 -14.31
CA ARG A 208 11.34 -19.17 -13.99
C ARG A 208 12.86 -19.34 -13.94
N SER A 209 13.35 -20.47 -13.43
CA SER A 209 14.78 -20.82 -13.44
C SER A 209 15.34 -20.91 -14.85
N LEU A 210 14.62 -21.59 -15.75
CA LEU A 210 15.01 -21.74 -17.16
C LEU A 210 14.98 -20.41 -17.91
N ILE A 211 13.97 -19.57 -17.65
CA ILE A 211 13.92 -18.21 -18.23
C ILE A 211 15.14 -17.38 -17.77
N ARG A 212 15.46 -17.42 -16.48
CA ARG A 212 16.63 -16.72 -15.93
C ARG A 212 17.93 -17.17 -16.59
N TRP A 213 18.11 -18.51 -16.72
CA TRP A 213 19.29 -19.06 -17.37
C TRP A 213 19.40 -18.61 -18.83
N ASN A 214 18.35 -18.83 -19.64
CA ASN A 214 18.39 -18.52 -21.07
C ASN A 214 18.58 -17.01 -21.33
N ALA A 215 17.99 -16.15 -20.49
CA ALA A 215 18.20 -14.70 -20.57
C ALA A 215 19.67 -14.32 -20.29
N ALA A 216 20.29 -14.91 -19.25
CA ALA A 216 21.70 -14.69 -18.95
C ALA A 216 22.60 -15.27 -20.04
N ALA A 217 22.32 -16.51 -20.48
CA ALA A 217 23.08 -17.20 -21.53
C ALA A 217 23.07 -16.41 -22.84
N MET A 218 21.94 -15.84 -23.25
CA MET A 218 21.82 -15.02 -24.45
C MET A 218 22.75 -13.81 -24.40
N VAL A 219 22.76 -13.07 -23.30
CA VAL A 219 23.62 -11.87 -23.15
C VAL A 219 25.11 -12.28 -23.09
N VAL A 220 25.45 -13.34 -22.33
CA VAL A 220 26.83 -13.81 -22.19
C VAL A 220 27.36 -14.34 -23.52
N ARG A 221 26.59 -15.14 -24.27
CA ARG A 221 26.99 -15.65 -25.61
C ARG A 221 27.20 -14.51 -26.60
N ALA A 222 26.31 -13.52 -26.61
CA ALA A 222 26.43 -12.35 -27.47
C ALA A 222 27.74 -11.60 -27.20
N ASN A 223 28.08 -11.36 -25.94
CA ASN A 223 29.31 -10.65 -25.54
C ASN A 223 30.59 -11.50 -25.61
N LYS A 224 30.49 -12.84 -25.61
CA LYS A 224 31.64 -13.70 -25.97
C LYS A 224 32.01 -13.54 -27.45
N LYS A 225 31.01 -13.39 -28.34
CA LYS A 225 31.22 -13.19 -29.79
C LYS A 225 31.67 -11.78 -30.11
N ASN A 226 31.05 -10.78 -29.49
CA ASN A 226 31.37 -9.36 -29.69
C ASN A 226 31.25 -8.61 -28.35
N PRO A 227 32.35 -8.29 -27.64
CA PRO A 227 32.32 -7.62 -26.33
C PRO A 227 31.63 -6.25 -26.32
N GLU A 228 31.54 -5.57 -27.47
CA GLU A 228 30.90 -4.25 -27.63
C GLU A 228 29.37 -4.33 -27.79
N LEU A 229 28.82 -5.54 -27.96
CA LEU A 229 27.40 -5.70 -28.23
C LEU A 229 26.51 -5.28 -27.05
N GLY A 230 26.97 -5.49 -25.82
CA GLY A 230 26.26 -5.05 -24.61
C GLY A 230 25.07 -5.93 -24.24
N GLY A 231 24.12 -5.36 -23.55
CA GLY A 231 22.95 -6.02 -22.99
C GLY A 231 22.96 -5.99 -21.47
N HIS A 232 21.83 -6.31 -20.87
CA HIS A 232 21.64 -6.23 -19.42
C HIS A 232 21.12 -7.56 -18.87
N ILE A 233 21.79 -8.09 -17.85
CA ILE A 233 21.34 -9.29 -17.10
C ILE A 233 20.64 -8.86 -15.81
N GLY A 234 21.21 -7.86 -15.12
CA GLY A 234 20.84 -7.50 -13.75
C GLY A 234 19.40 -7.04 -13.55
N THR A 235 18.82 -6.32 -14.53
CA THR A 235 17.45 -5.80 -14.44
C THR A 235 16.43 -6.94 -14.54
N PHE A 236 16.54 -7.81 -15.56
CA PHE A 236 15.65 -8.96 -15.65
C PHE A 236 15.84 -9.92 -14.48
N ALA A 237 17.08 -10.15 -14.05
CA ALA A 237 17.35 -10.97 -12.88
C ALA A 237 16.59 -10.48 -11.63
N SER A 238 16.46 -9.17 -11.44
CA SER A 238 15.66 -8.60 -10.34
C SER A 238 14.15 -8.76 -10.55
N ALA A 239 13.65 -8.57 -11.75
CA ALA A 239 12.21 -8.50 -12.06
C ALA A 239 11.58 -9.84 -12.47
N ALA A 240 12.35 -10.90 -12.65
CA ALA A 240 11.87 -12.17 -13.23
C ALA A 240 10.63 -12.74 -12.53
N THR A 241 10.53 -12.67 -11.20
CA THR A 241 9.36 -13.13 -10.46
C THR A 241 8.13 -12.26 -10.74
N LEU A 242 8.31 -10.93 -10.89
CA LEU A 242 7.23 -9.99 -11.20
C LEU A 242 6.61 -10.31 -12.57
N TYR A 243 7.45 -10.58 -13.56
CA TYR A 243 6.99 -10.95 -14.91
C TYR A 243 6.36 -12.35 -14.95
N ASP A 244 6.98 -13.32 -14.29
CA ASP A 244 6.52 -14.70 -14.28
C ASP A 244 5.11 -14.85 -13.70
N VAL A 245 4.86 -14.23 -12.55
CA VAL A 245 3.52 -14.20 -11.93
C VAL A 245 2.50 -13.51 -12.82
N GLY A 246 2.87 -12.42 -13.49
CA GLY A 246 2.01 -11.73 -14.45
C GLY A 246 1.63 -12.61 -15.63
N MET A 247 2.61 -13.27 -16.25
CA MET A 247 2.42 -14.17 -17.41
C MET A 247 1.61 -15.42 -17.05
N ASN A 248 1.84 -15.99 -15.88
CA ASN A 248 1.21 -17.27 -15.51
C ASN A 248 -0.23 -17.10 -15.01
N HIS A 249 -0.58 -15.94 -14.38
CA HIS A 249 -1.82 -15.83 -13.63
C HIS A 249 -2.72 -14.66 -13.98
N PHE A 250 -2.18 -13.56 -14.54
CA PHE A 250 -2.94 -12.32 -14.64
C PHE A 250 -3.12 -11.79 -16.05
N TRP A 251 -2.11 -11.90 -16.91
CA TRP A 251 -2.18 -11.30 -18.24
C TRP A 251 -2.93 -12.20 -19.21
N ARG A 252 -3.92 -11.60 -19.83
CA ARG A 252 -4.81 -12.30 -20.76
C ARG A 252 -4.44 -11.93 -22.19
N ALA A 253 -4.14 -12.92 -22.98
CA ALA A 253 -3.86 -12.75 -24.40
C ALA A 253 -5.13 -12.36 -25.18
N LYS A 254 -4.93 -11.67 -26.34
CA LYS A 254 -6.01 -11.41 -27.27
C LYS A 254 -6.62 -12.70 -27.81
N ASN A 255 -7.94 -12.75 -27.89
CA ASN A 255 -8.71 -13.81 -28.52
C ASN A 255 -9.95 -13.25 -29.23
N ASN A 256 -10.81 -14.08 -29.77
CA ASN A 256 -12.00 -13.68 -30.53
C ASN A 256 -13.03 -12.87 -29.70
N ARG A 257 -12.96 -12.91 -28.38
CA ARG A 257 -13.91 -12.26 -27.46
C ARG A 257 -13.28 -11.19 -26.58
N PHE A 258 -11.96 -11.14 -26.51
CA PHE A 258 -11.22 -10.24 -25.62
C PHE A 258 -10.03 -9.61 -26.36
N GLY A 259 -9.91 -8.29 -26.29
CA GLY A 259 -8.87 -7.53 -26.99
C GLY A 259 -7.44 -7.72 -26.44
N GLY A 260 -7.25 -8.44 -25.34
CA GLY A 260 -5.99 -8.67 -24.65
C GLY A 260 -5.61 -7.53 -23.71
N ASP A 261 -4.94 -7.86 -22.59
CA ASP A 261 -4.31 -6.86 -21.72
C ASP A 261 -3.12 -6.22 -22.43
N LEU A 262 -2.75 -5.02 -22.03
CA LEU A 262 -1.65 -4.25 -22.64
C LEU A 262 -0.51 -4.14 -21.64
N ILE A 263 0.70 -4.52 -22.06
CA ILE A 263 1.85 -4.59 -21.17
C ILE A 263 2.98 -3.72 -21.71
N TYR A 264 3.38 -2.71 -20.92
CA TYR A 264 4.58 -1.92 -21.15
C TYR A 264 5.73 -2.57 -20.36
N PHE A 265 6.55 -3.35 -21.06
CA PHE A 265 7.71 -4.01 -20.45
C PHE A 265 8.83 -3.02 -20.24
N GLN A 266 9.50 -3.07 -19.09
CA GLN A 266 10.71 -2.28 -18.86
C GLN A 266 11.78 -2.65 -19.92
N GLY A 267 12.34 -1.68 -20.60
CA GLY A 267 13.23 -1.91 -21.74
C GLY A 267 14.41 -2.83 -21.44
N HIS A 268 15.07 -2.63 -20.30
CA HIS A 268 16.20 -3.45 -19.85
C HIS A 268 15.85 -4.90 -19.51
N SER A 269 14.58 -5.25 -19.44
CA SER A 269 14.08 -6.62 -19.18
C SER A 269 13.81 -7.43 -20.45
N ALA A 270 14.02 -6.86 -21.63
CA ALA A 270 13.80 -7.54 -22.92
C ALA A 270 14.43 -8.95 -23.02
N PRO A 271 15.65 -9.21 -22.50
CA PRO A 271 16.24 -10.56 -22.51
C PRO A 271 15.35 -11.62 -21.91
N GLY A 272 14.64 -11.32 -20.83
CA GLY A 272 13.71 -12.26 -20.20
C GLY A 272 12.50 -12.58 -21.05
N MET A 273 12.00 -11.61 -21.82
CA MET A 273 10.86 -11.81 -22.72
C MET A 273 11.24 -12.71 -23.90
N TYR A 274 12.45 -12.53 -24.46
CA TYR A 274 12.97 -13.42 -25.48
C TYR A 274 13.21 -14.84 -24.95
N ALA A 275 13.78 -14.98 -23.75
CA ALA A 275 13.99 -16.25 -23.11
C ALA A 275 12.67 -17.01 -22.85
N ARG A 276 11.63 -16.30 -22.41
CA ARG A 276 10.27 -16.87 -22.26
C ARG A 276 9.70 -17.34 -23.60
N ALA A 277 9.79 -16.49 -24.62
CA ALA A 277 9.31 -16.83 -25.96
C ALA A 277 10.08 -18.00 -26.60
N PHE A 278 11.36 -18.17 -26.26
CA PHE A 278 12.16 -19.34 -26.65
C PHE A 278 11.62 -20.63 -26.00
N LEU A 279 11.32 -20.61 -24.70
CA LEU A 279 10.71 -21.75 -24.02
C LEU A 279 9.34 -22.11 -24.63
N GLU A 280 8.57 -21.13 -25.04
CA GLU A 280 7.28 -21.29 -25.72
C GLU A 280 7.39 -21.73 -27.20
N GLY A 281 8.61 -21.85 -27.75
CA GLY A 281 8.85 -22.20 -29.14
C GLY A 281 8.53 -21.11 -30.16
N ARG A 282 8.35 -19.87 -29.72
CA ARG A 282 8.05 -18.69 -30.56
C ARG A 282 9.30 -18.01 -31.12
N ILE A 283 10.44 -18.23 -30.50
CA ILE A 283 11.78 -17.77 -30.91
C ILE A 283 12.70 -18.99 -30.95
N SER A 284 13.51 -19.09 -31.99
CA SER A 284 14.52 -20.14 -32.16
C SER A 284 15.84 -19.80 -31.45
N GLU A 285 16.69 -20.80 -31.23
CA GLU A 285 18.04 -20.60 -30.69
C GLU A 285 18.89 -19.70 -31.61
N LYS A 286 18.74 -19.84 -32.92
CA LYS A 286 19.42 -18.99 -33.91
C LYS A 286 19.04 -17.52 -33.76
N GLU A 287 17.78 -17.21 -33.49
CA GLU A 287 17.33 -15.84 -33.23
C GLU A 287 17.88 -15.32 -31.90
N LEU A 288 17.93 -16.14 -30.84
CA LEU A 288 18.59 -15.74 -29.58
C LEU A 288 20.07 -15.38 -29.79
N ASP A 289 20.78 -16.12 -30.66
CA ASP A 289 22.17 -15.84 -31.02
C ASP A 289 22.36 -14.52 -31.81
N HIS A 290 21.26 -13.97 -32.35
CA HIS A 290 21.23 -12.68 -33.01
C HIS A 290 20.67 -11.55 -32.09
N PHE A 291 20.76 -11.72 -30.78
CA PHE A 291 20.39 -10.66 -29.83
C PHE A 291 21.17 -9.38 -30.07
N ARG A 292 20.48 -8.24 -30.10
CA ARG A 292 21.00 -6.90 -30.38
C ARG A 292 21.68 -6.77 -31.78
N GLN A 293 21.17 -7.51 -32.71
CA GLN A 293 21.66 -7.50 -34.10
C GLN A 293 20.49 -7.22 -35.06
N GLU A 294 19.76 -6.15 -34.81
CA GLU A 294 18.52 -5.76 -35.48
C GLU A 294 18.65 -5.63 -36.99
N VAL A 295 19.84 -5.26 -37.48
CA VAL A 295 20.13 -5.09 -38.92
C VAL A 295 20.30 -6.42 -39.67
N LYS A 296 20.41 -7.53 -38.94
CA LYS A 296 20.53 -8.87 -39.54
C LYS A 296 19.15 -9.50 -39.72
N PRO A 297 18.93 -10.31 -40.78
CA PRO A 297 17.70 -11.09 -40.89
C PRO A 297 17.47 -11.98 -39.67
N GLY A 298 16.32 -11.87 -39.04
CA GLY A 298 15.99 -12.60 -37.79
C GLY A 298 16.74 -12.09 -36.56
N GLY A 299 17.30 -10.89 -36.60
CA GLY A 299 17.91 -10.24 -35.44
C GLY A 299 16.87 -9.78 -34.41
N LEU A 300 17.17 -9.99 -33.14
CA LEU A 300 16.33 -9.51 -32.05
C LEU A 300 16.70 -8.07 -31.70
N SER A 301 15.69 -7.25 -31.52
CA SER A 301 15.90 -5.85 -31.12
C SER A 301 16.54 -5.73 -29.73
N SER A 302 17.37 -4.71 -29.55
CA SER A 302 18.07 -4.42 -28.29
C SER A 302 17.09 -4.19 -27.14
N TYR A 303 15.94 -3.59 -27.45
CA TYR A 303 14.86 -3.22 -26.53
C TYR A 303 13.50 -3.43 -27.21
N PRO A 304 12.38 -3.34 -26.50
CA PRO A 304 11.05 -3.37 -27.09
C PRO A 304 10.92 -2.34 -28.22
N HIS A 305 10.76 -2.82 -29.45
CA HIS A 305 10.73 -1.98 -30.65
C HIS A 305 9.70 -2.49 -31.66
N PRO A 306 8.47 -1.92 -31.68
CA PRO A 306 7.37 -2.41 -32.52
C PRO A 306 7.66 -2.34 -34.03
N TRP A 307 8.48 -1.43 -34.50
CA TRP A 307 8.82 -1.30 -35.93
C TRP A 307 9.79 -2.40 -36.39
N LEU A 308 10.74 -2.77 -35.53
CA LEU A 308 11.70 -3.83 -35.85
C LEU A 308 11.08 -5.24 -35.64
N MET A 309 10.21 -5.37 -34.66
CA MET A 309 9.55 -6.64 -34.32
C MET A 309 8.03 -6.46 -34.13
N PRO A 310 7.26 -6.12 -35.20
CA PRO A 310 5.85 -5.72 -35.08
C PRO A 310 4.91 -6.84 -34.63
N LYS A 311 5.31 -8.10 -34.79
CA LYS A 311 4.56 -9.28 -34.33
C LYS A 311 4.89 -9.69 -32.89
N PHE A 312 5.89 -9.04 -32.29
CA PHE A 312 6.38 -9.37 -30.95
C PHE A 312 6.13 -8.25 -29.94
N TRP A 313 6.54 -7.02 -30.26
CA TRP A 313 6.42 -5.88 -29.38
C TRP A 313 5.23 -4.99 -29.75
N GLN A 314 4.44 -4.57 -28.76
CA GLN A 314 3.32 -3.65 -28.96
C GLN A 314 3.73 -2.18 -28.70
N PHE A 315 4.64 -1.95 -27.75
CA PHE A 315 5.02 -0.61 -27.30
C PHE A 315 6.54 -0.43 -27.28
N PRO A 316 7.04 0.74 -27.68
CA PRO A 316 8.46 1.10 -27.51
C PRO A 316 8.67 1.57 -26.05
N THR A 317 9.61 0.94 -25.35
CA THR A 317 9.91 1.27 -23.95
C THR A 317 11.42 1.42 -23.71
N VAL A 318 12.16 1.78 -24.72
CA VAL A 318 13.62 1.92 -24.65
C VAL A 318 14.03 3.17 -23.88
N SER A 319 13.38 4.30 -24.12
CA SER A 319 13.60 5.53 -23.36
C SER A 319 12.92 5.45 -22.00
N MET A 320 13.71 5.61 -20.94
CA MET A 320 13.19 5.64 -19.56
C MET A 320 12.21 6.81 -19.41
N GLY A 321 11.15 6.59 -18.66
CA GLY A 321 10.06 7.54 -18.42
C GLY A 321 8.95 7.50 -19.48
N LEU A 322 9.24 7.15 -20.75
CA LEU A 322 8.21 7.12 -21.81
C LEU A 322 7.18 5.98 -21.60
N GLY A 323 7.60 4.81 -21.11
CA GLY A 323 6.67 3.72 -20.80
C GLY A 323 5.57 4.15 -19.81
N PRO A 324 5.92 4.70 -18.64
CA PRO A 324 4.97 5.23 -17.67
C PRO A 324 3.97 6.24 -18.26
N ILE A 325 4.46 7.32 -18.88
CA ILE A 325 3.56 8.36 -19.39
C ILE A 325 2.67 7.85 -20.53
N MET A 326 3.20 7.07 -21.46
CA MET A 326 2.40 6.49 -22.55
C MET A 326 1.33 5.54 -22.03
N SER A 327 1.62 4.74 -20.99
CA SER A 327 0.64 3.82 -20.41
C SER A 327 -0.52 4.56 -19.73
N ILE A 328 -0.27 5.71 -19.11
CA ILE A 328 -1.32 6.59 -18.57
C ILE A 328 -2.24 7.07 -19.70
N TYR A 329 -1.69 7.59 -20.78
CA TYR A 329 -2.48 8.05 -21.93
C TYR A 329 -3.20 6.89 -22.63
N GLN A 330 -2.60 5.71 -22.70
CA GLN A 330 -3.26 4.51 -23.24
C GLN A 330 -4.46 4.10 -22.37
N ALA A 331 -4.30 4.11 -21.04
CA ALA A 331 -5.39 3.79 -20.12
C ALA A 331 -6.54 4.79 -20.22
N ARG A 332 -6.21 6.08 -20.33
CA ARG A 332 -7.15 7.17 -20.57
C ARG A 332 -7.89 6.99 -21.90
N PHE A 333 -7.15 6.72 -22.97
CA PHE A 333 -7.74 6.54 -24.29
C PHE A 333 -8.68 5.32 -24.35
N ASN A 334 -8.32 4.22 -23.71
CA ASN A 334 -9.21 3.06 -23.60
C ASN A 334 -10.53 3.41 -22.91
N LYS A 335 -10.50 4.15 -21.80
CA LYS A 335 -11.71 4.62 -21.11
C LYS A 335 -12.53 5.58 -21.98
N TYR A 336 -11.84 6.48 -22.72
CA TYR A 336 -12.51 7.36 -23.69
C TYR A 336 -13.26 6.56 -24.75
N LEU A 337 -12.64 5.54 -25.35
CA LEU A 337 -13.30 4.70 -26.37
C LEU A 337 -14.50 3.93 -25.79
N ILE A 338 -14.39 3.41 -24.56
CA ILE A 338 -15.48 2.73 -23.85
C ILE A 338 -16.63 3.71 -23.60
N ASN A 339 -16.34 4.89 -23.06
CA ASN A 339 -17.35 5.91 -22.77
C ASN A 339 -18.06 6.45 -24.02
N ARG A 340 -17.39 6.41 -25.18
CA ARG A 340 -17.96 6.75 -26.50
C ARG A 340 -18.72 5.59 -27.15
N GLY A 341 -18.76 4.41 -26.53
CA GLY A 341 -19.38 3.21 -27.10
C GLY A 341 -18.61 2.62 -28.29
N LEU A 342 -17.36 3.06 -28.53
CA LEU A 342 -16.50 2.59 -29.63
C LEU A 342 -15.72 1.33 -29.26
N LEU A 343 -15.59 1.04 -27.99
CA LEU A 343 -14.96 -0.15 -27.43
C LEU A 343 -15.86 -0.73 -26.33
N LYS A 344 -16.05 -2.03 -26.35
CA LYS A 344 -16.76 -2.73 -25.26
C LYS A 344 -15.88 -2.76 -24.01
N ASP A 345 -16.47 -2.53 -22.84
CA ASP A 345 -15.76 -2.73 -21.57
C ASP A 345 -15.66 -4.23 -21.25
N GLU A 346 -14.49 -4.77 -21.48
CA GLU A 346 -14.15 -6.18 -21.22
C GLU A 346 -13.25 -6.32 -19.98
N GLY A 347 -13.11 -5.24 -19.20
CA GLY A 347 -12.22 -5.20 -18.04
C GLY A 347 -10.73 -5.34 -18.41
N ARG A 348 -10.34 -4.80 -19.58
CA ARG A 348 -8.94 -4.77 -20.05
C ARG A 348 -8.08 -3.95 -19.11
N LYS A 349 -6.92 -4.49 -18.73
CA LYS A 349 -5.92 -3.79 -17.90
C LYS A 349 -4.72 -3.36 -18.74
N ILE A 350 -4.12 -2.27 -18.29
CA ILE A 350 -2.84 -1.74 -18.78
C ILE A 350 -1.84 -1.89 -17.64
N TRP A 351 -0.77 -2.63 -17.89
CA TRP A 351 0.32 -2.83 -16.95
C TRP A 351 1.55 -2.09 -17.43
N CYS A 352 2.23 -1.37 -16.55
CA CYS A 352 3.48 -0.73 -16.85
C CYS A 352 4.55 -1.13 -15.85
N PHE A 353 5.64 -1.70 -16.37
CA PHE A 353 6.81 -2.06 -15.58
C PHE A 353 7.90 -1.01 -15.74
N LEU A 354 8.37 -0.48 -14.63
CA LEU A 354 9.40 0.54 -14.58
C LEU A 354 10.36 0.29 -13.42
N GLY A 355 11.56 0.85 -13.48
CA GLY A 355 12.54 0.81 -12.42
C GLY A 355 12.36 1.96 -11.43
N ASP A 356 12.85 1.78 -10.20
CA ASP A 356 12.91 2.83 -9.19
C ASP A 356 13.82 4.00 -9.62
N GLY A 357 14.96 3.71 -10.26
CA GLY A 357 15.81 4.75 -10.85
C GLY A 357 15.20 5.45 -12.06
N GLU A 358 14.26 4.81 -12.77
CA GLU A 358 13.51 5.40 -13.87
C GLU A 358 12.55 6.49 -13.40
N THR A 359 12.18 6.50 -12.12
CA THR A 359 11.32 7.54 -11.55
C THR A 359 12.02 8.90 -11.38
N ASP A 360 13.32 8.97 -11.58
CA ASP A 360 14.06 10.24 -11.65
C ASP A 360 13.78 10.98 -12.99
N GLU A 361 13.26 10.27 -14.01
CA GLU A 361 12.84 10.90 -15.27
C GLU A 361 11.51 11.64 -15.06
N PRO A 362 11.40 12.92 -15.46
CA PRO A 362 10.19 13.73 -15.27
C PRO A 362 8.93 13.08 -15.87
N GLU A 363 9.07 12.39 -16.99
CA GLU A 363 7.98 11.71 -17.69
C GLU A 363 7.37 10.56 -16.85
N SER A 364 8.18 9.90 -16.03
CA SER A 364 7.70 8.79 -15.17
C SER A 364 6.62 9.23 -14.18
N LEU A 365 6.72 10.44 -13.66
CA LEU A 365 5.83 11.00 -12.64
C LEU A 365 4.93 12.12 -13.18
N GLY A 366 5.19 12.61 -14.38
CA GLY A 366 4.58 13.84 -14.92
C GLY A 366 3.05 13.80 -15.07
N ALA A 367 2.46 12.63 -15.28
CA ALA A 367 1.02 12.50 -15.51
C ALA A 367 0.28 11.68 -14.44
N ILE A 368 0.92 11.35 -13.30
CA ILE A 368 0.28 10.53 -12.26
C ILE A 368 -0.95 11.22 -11.64
N GLY A 369 -0.92 12.55 -11.48
CA GLY A 369 -2.08 13.32 -11.01
C GLY A 369 -3.26 13.25 -12.00
N LEU A 370 -2.99 13.24 -13.31
CA LEU A 370 -4.02 13.04 -14.34
C LEU A 370 -4.68 11.66 -14.19
N ALA A 371 -3.88 10.61 -14.01
CA ALA A 371 -4.38 9.25 -13.89
C ALA A 371 -5.34 9.09 -12.70
N ALA A 372 -5.01 9.69 -11.57
CA ALA A 372 -5.87 9.66 -10.37
C ALA A 372 -7.15 10.47 -10.56
N ARG A 373 -7.06 11.71 -11.08
CA ARG A 373 -8.22 12.58 -11.33
C ARG A 373 -9.22 11.93 -12.29
N GLU A 374 -8.75 11.23 -13.31
CA GLU A 374 -9.61 10.52 -14.28
C GLU A 374 -9.97 9.09 -13.81
N LYS A 375 -9.61 8.72 -12.60
CA LYS A 375 -9.96 7.43 -11.97
C LYS A 375 -9.61 6.24 -12.87
N LEU A 376 -8.37 6.20 -13.39
CA LEU A 376 -7.91 5.16 -14.32
C LEU A 376 -7.65 3.84 -13.60
N ASP A 377 -8.68 3.18 -13.10
CA ASP A 377 -8.60 1.90 -12.40
C ASP A 377 -8.26 0.70 -13.31
N ASN A 378 -8.15 0.94 -14.60
CA ASN A 378 -7.63 0.01 -15.59
C ASN A 378 -6.09 0.07 -15.71
N LEU A 379 -5.40 0.94 -14.96
CA LEU A 379 -3.95 1.13 -14.99
C LEU A 379 -3.29 0.57 -13.73
N ILE A 380 -2.23 -0.23 -13.92
CA ILE A 380 -1.42 -0.81 -12.86
C ILE A 380 0.07 -0.57 -13.17
N PHE A 381 0.75 0.15 -12.29
CA PHE A 381 2.20 0.29 -12.31
C PHE A 381 2.84 -0.77 -11.42
N VAL A 382 3.94 -1.37 -11.89
CA VAL A 382 4.79 -2.27 -11.12
C VAL A 382 6.20 -1.70 -11.12
N VAL A 383 6.58 -1.08 -10.01
CA VAL A 383 7.91 -0.51 -9.83
C VAL A 383 8.86 -1.58 -9.29
N ASN A 384 9.85 -1.95 -10.08
CA ASN A 384 10.93 -2.85 -9.69
C ASN A 384 11.94 -2.08 -8.82
N CYS A 385 11.68 -2.02 -7.52
CA CYS A 385 12.50 -1.31 -6.55
C CYS A 385 13.73 -2.16 -6.16
N ASN A 386 14.71 -2.21 -7.06
CA ASN A 386 15.97 -2.91 -6.83
C ASN A 386 17.03 -2.05 -6.13
N LEU A 387 16.70 -0.80 -5.80
CA LEU A 387 17.45 0.19 -5.03
C LEU A 387 18.72 0.70 -5.72
N GLN A 388 18.95 0.38 -6.99
CA GLN A 388 20.18 0.72 -7.70
C GLN A 388 19.92 1.32 -9.08
N ARG A 389 20.69 2.33 -9.42
CA ARG A 389 20.85 2.87 -10.78
C ARG A 389 22.20 2.45 -11.39
N LEU A 390 22.75 3.25 -12.32
CA LEU A 390 23.96 2.93 -13.09
C LEU A 390 25.18 2.72 -12.19
N ASP A 391 25.38 3.58 -11.23
CA ASP A 391 26.64 3.82 -10.51
C ASP A 391 26.50 3.66 -8.98
N GLY A 392 25.30 3.37 -8.48
CA GLY A 392 25.09 3.22 -7.04
C GLY A 392 23.62 3.09 -6.65
N PRO A 393 23.31 3.29 -5.36
CA PRO A 393 21.95 3.30 -4.86
C PRO A 393 21.14 4.47 -5.47
N VAL A 394 19.84 4.26 -5.70
CA VAL A 394 18.93 5.33 -6.15
C VAL A 394 18.87 6.43 -5.09
N ARG A 395 18.76 6.03 -3.81
CA ARG A 395 18.83 6.94 -2.65
C ARG A 395 19.78 6.35 -1.62
N GLY A 396 21.01 6.86 -1.55
CA GLY A 396 22.03 6.34 -0.63
C GLY A 396 21.63 6.47 0.83
N ASN A 397 21.25 7.67 1.26
CA ASN A 397 20.86 8.03 2.61
C ASN A 397 19.34 8.17 2.81
N GLY A 398 18.54 7.68 1.87
CA GLY A 398 17.08 7.71 1.90
C GLY A 398 16.47 6.34 1.64
N LYS A 399 15.16 6.32 1.40
CA LYS A 399 14.38 5.13 1.02
C LYS A 399 13.46 5.47 -0.14
N ILE A 400 13.85 5.06 -1.34
CA ILE A 400 13.09 5.35 -2.56
C ILE A 400 11.65 4.82 -2.49
N ILE A 401 11.40 3.66 -1.86
CA ILE A 401 10.06 3.10 -1.72
C ILE A 401 9.17 4.02 -0.89
N GLN A 402 9.70 4.63 0.19
CA GLN A 402 8.93 5.56 1.03
C GLN A 402 8.70 6.89 0.31
N GLU A 403 9.67 7.36 -0.44
CA GLU A 403 9.52 8.56 -1.27
C GLU A 403 8.40 8.35 -2.31
N LEU A 404 8.45 7.25 -3.07
CA LEU A 404 7.44 6.91 -4.06
C LEU A 404 6.06 6.65 -3.43
N GLU A 405 6.00 6.00 -2.26
CA GLU A 405 4.73 5.84 -1.53
C GLU A 405 4.09 7.21 -1.25
N GLY A 406 4.86 8.16 -0.73
CA GLY A 406 4.38 9.53 -0.45
C GLY A 406 3.87 10.23 -1.71
N ILE A 407 4.63 10.15 -2.81
CA ILE A 407 4.30 10.77 -4.10
C ILE A 407 2.99 10.19 -4.66
N PHE A 408 2.88 8.87 -4.79
CA PHE A 408 1.71 8.22 -5.37
C PHE A 408 0.46 8.36 -4.49
N ARG A 409 0.59 8.23 -3.16
CA ARG A 409 -0.53 8.51 -2.23
C ARG A 409 -0.95 9.97 -2.30
N GLY A 410 0.01 10.90 -2.40
CA GLY A 410 -0.26 12.31 -2.60
C GLY A 410 -1.04 12.61 -3.87
N ALA A 411 -0.75 11.88 -4.94
CA ALA A 411 -1.47 11.98 -6.21
C ALA A 411 -2.83 11.24 -6.24
N GLY A 412 -3.20 10.51 -5.19
CA GLY A 412 -4.48 9.80 -5.11
C GLY A 412 -4.48 8.37 -5.68
N TRP A 413 -3.32 7.73 -5.81
CA TRP A 413 -3.20 6.34 -6.23
C TRP A 413 -3.40 5.36 -5.07
N ASN A 414 -3.92 4.18 -5.38
CA ASN A 414 -3.82 3.01 -4.52
C ASN A 414 -2.37 2.49 -4.54
N VAL A 415 -1.72 2.44 -3.37
CA VAL A 415 -0.32 2.02 -3.24
C VAL A 415 -0.22 0.70 -2.49
N ILE A 416 0.41 -0.29 -3.10
CA ILE A 416 0.67 -1.61 -2.53
C ILE A 416 2.19 -1.80 -2.43
N LYS A 417 2.71 -1.93 -1.21
CA LYS A 417 4.12 -2.24 -0.96
C LYS A 417 4.32 -3.75 -0.82
N VAL A 418 5.33 -4.28 -1.51
CA VAL A 418 5.77 -5.68 -1.46
C VAL A 418 7.26 -5.70 -1.10
N ILE A 419 7.56 -5.56 0.20
CA ILE A 419 8.93 -5.31 0.70
C ILE A 419 9.60 -6.59 1.16
N TRP A 420 8.88 -7.39 1.97
CA TRP A 420 9.42 -8.56 2.65
C TRP A 420 8.79 -9.85 2.13
N GLY A 421 9.63 -10.87 1.87
CA GLY A 421 9.16 -12.20 1.51
C GLY A 421 8.64 -12.98 2.72
N SER A 422 7.98 -14.11 2.47
CA SER A 422 7.26 -14.92 3.46
C SER A 422 8.12 -15.40 4.65
N TYR A 423 9.43 -15.54 4.48
CA TYR A 423 10.32 -15.89 5.61
C TYR A 423 10.40 -14.81 6.70
N TRP A 424 10.06 -13.56 6.40
CA TRP A 424 9.98 -12.48 7.38
C TRP A 424 8.71 -12.51 8.21
N ASP A 425 7.65 -13.17 7.75
CA ASP A 425 6.34 -13.16 8.41
C ASP A 425 6.42 -13.71 9.84
N GLN A 426 7.21 -14.77 10.06
CA GLN A 426 7.40 -15.36 11.39
C GLN A 426 8.14 -14.43 12.36
N LEU A 427 9.10 -13.63 11.85
CA LEU A 427 9.82 -12.65 12.67
C LEU A 427 8.93 -11.45 12.99
N LEU A 428 8.17 -10.97 12.01
CA LEU A 428 7.21 -9.89 12.19
C LEU A 428 6.08 -10.28 13.16
N ALA A 429 5.62 -11.53 13.13
CA ALA A 429 4.62 -12.04 14.07
C ALA A 429 5.14 -12.12 15.52
N LYS A 430 6.45 -12.19 15.73
CA LYS A 430 7.10 -12.17 17.05
C LYS A 430 7.46 -10.76 17.53
N ASP A 431 7.32 -9.75 16.70
CA ASP A 431 7.70 -8.37 17.00
C ASP A 431 6.61 -7.65 17.80
N ASN A 432 6.35 -8.09 19.02
CA ASN A 432 5.32 -7.52 19.91
C ASN A 432 5.62 -6.06 20.30
N SER A 433 6.91 -5.69 20.35
CA SER A 433 7.36 -4.33 20.68
C SER A 433 7.38 -3.36 19.51
N GLY A 434 7.24 -3.84 18.26
CA GLY A 434 7.42 -3.06 17.05
C GLY A 434 8.88 -2.66 16.76
N LEU A 435 9.84 -3.23 17.49
CA LEU A 435 11.26 -2.88 17.38
C LEU A 435 11.86 -3.32 16.05
N LEU A 436 11.45 -4.48 15.53
CA LEU A 436 11.86 -4.95 14.20
C LEU A 436 11.32 -4.03 13.10
N ILE A 437 10.05 -3.64 13.18
CA ILE A 437 9.44 -2.68 12.25
C ILE A 437 10.16 -1.33 12.33
N LYS A 438 10.49 -0.86 13.52
CA LYS A 438 11.29 0.35 13.73
C LYS A 438 12.65 0.23 13.04
N ARG A 439 13.40 -0.88 13.27
CA ARG A 439 14.71 -1.12 12.63
C ARG A 439 14.61 -1.18 11.11
N MET A 440 13.57 -1.81 10.58
CA MET A 440 13.27 -1.81 9.14
C MET A 440 13.05 -0.38 8.60
N GLY A 441 12.40 0.48 9.40
CA GLY A 441 12.18 1.88 9.07
C GLY A 441 13.44 2.75 9.17
N GLU A 442 14.39 2.43 10.05
CA GLU A 442 15.64 3.18 10.22
C GLU A 442 16.64 2.92 9.10
N ALA A 443 16.75 1.66 8.64
CA ALA A 443 17.73 1.28 7.63
C ALA A 443 17.45 1.97 6.30
N VAL A 444 18.47 2.56 5.69
CA VAL A 444 18.42 3.24 4.40
C VAL A 444 18.77 2.31 3.24
N ASP A 445 18.53 2.74 2.00
CA ASP A 445 18.72 1.90 0.81
C ASP A 445 20.18 1.46 0.63
N GLY A 446 21.15 2.31 0.96
CA GLY A 446 22.56 1.94 0.95
C GLY A 446 22.91 0.82 1.94
N GLU A 447 22.32 0.82 3.15
CA GLU A 447 22.48 -0.28 4.11
C GLU A 447 21.82 -1.56 3.57
N TYR A 448 20.60 -1.47 3.00
CA TYR A 448 19.91 -2.63 2.43
C TYR A 448 20.67 -3.28 1.28
N GLN A 449 21.38 -2.48 0.47
CA GLN A 449 22.28 -2.97 -0.55
C GLN A 449 23.47 -3.73 0.10
N ALA A 450 24.11 -3.13 1.10
CA ALA A 450 25.25 -3.74 1.82
C ALA A 450 24.85 -5.04 2.53
N PHE A 451 23.68 -5.11 3.15
CA PHE A 451 23.17 -6.31 3.81
C PHE A 451 23.07 -7.51 2.86
N LYS A 452 22.71 -7.29 1.61
CA LYS A 452 22.65 -8.39 0.66
C LYS A 452 24.02 -8.75 0.07
N ALA A 453 24.84 -7.77 -0.24
CA ALA A 453 26.15 -7.97 -0.83
C ALA A 453 27.15 -8.66 0.13
N LYS A 454 27.08 -8.34 1.44
CA LYS A 454 28.06 -8.81 2.45
C LYS A 454 27.65 -10.09 3.18
N GLY A 455 26.44 -10.60 2.97
CA GLY A 455 26.01 -11.91 3.48
C GLY A 455 25.39 -11.92 4.87
N GLY A 456 24.99 -13.12 5.33
CA GLY A 456 24.15 -13.30 6.51
C GLY A 456 24.81 -12.88 7.83
N LYS A 457 26.12 -13.15 8.01
CA LYS A 457 26.84 -12.69 9.20
C LYS A 457 26.79 -11.16 9.31
N TYR A 458 27.02 -10.45 8.21
CA TYR A 458 26.96 -8.99 8.20
C TYR A 458 25.55 -8.47 8.55
N VAL A 459 24.50 -9.14 8.08
CA VAL A 459 23.11 -8.80 8.44
C VAL A 459 22.87 -9.04 9.93
N ARG A 460 23.33 -10.16 10.48
CA ARG A 460 23.25 -10.43 11.93
C ARG A 460 23.87 -9.30 12.72
N ASP A 461 25.13 -8.97 12.41
CA ASP A 461 25.93 -8.02 13.20
C ASP A 461 25.43 -6.57 13.03
N ASN A 462 24.98 -6.17 11.84
CA ASN A 462 24.71 -4.75 11.53
C ASN A 462 23.22 -4.39 11.39
N PHE A 463 22.33 -5.36 11.09
CA PHE A 463 20.89 -5.12 11.07
C PHE A 463 20.27 -5.51 12.40
N PHE A 464 20.38 -6.80 12.79
CA PHE A 464 19.80 -7.29 14.04
C PHE A 464 20.63 -6.85 15.26
N GLY A 465 21.94 -6.84 15.14
CA GLY A 465 22.86 -6.45 16.23
C GLY A 465 22.79 -4.98 16.66
N LYS A 466 22.01 -4.14 15.96
CA LYS A 466 21.75 -2.77 16.39
C LYS A 466 20.97 -2.71 17.71
N TYR A 467 20.17 -3.74 17.98
CA TYR A 467 19.34 -3.86 19.19
C TYR A 467 19.52 -5.28 19.77
N PRO A 468 19.87 -5.41 21.05
CA PRO A 468 20.06 -6.72 21.69
C PRO A 468 18.86 -7.66 21.53
N GLU A 469 17.64 -7.12 21.64
CA GLU A 469 16.38 -7.87 21.54
C GLU A 469 16.18 -8.45 20.13
N LEU A 470 16.60 -7.73 19.08
CA LEU A 470 16.56 -8.24 17.71
C LEU A 470 17.63 -9.29 17.46
N LEU A 471 18.79 -9.17 18.09
CA LEU A 471 19.83 -10.18 18.02
C LEU A 471 19.38 -11.49 18.69
N ASP A 472 18.70 -11.39 19.84
CA ASP A 472 18.08 -12.53 20.51
C ASP A 472 16.98 -13.18 19.66
N MET A 473 16.13 -12.39 19.02
CA MET A 473 15.06 -12.88 18.11
C MET A 473 15.59 -13.83 17.03
N VAL A 474 16.84 -13.66 16.58
CA VAL A 474 17.49 -14.47 15.54
C VAL A 474 18.59 -15.38 16.07
N SER A 475 18.70 -15.57 17.40
CA SER A 475 19.76 -16.36 18.06
C SER A 475 19.83 -17.81 17.55
N GLN A 476 18.68 -18.42 17.24
CA GLN A 476 18.55 -19.78 16.75
C GLN A 476 18.70 -19.91 15.22
N MET A 477 18.80 -18.81 14.48
CA MET A 477 18.97 -18.82 13.03
C MET A 477 20.46 -18.88 12.66
N THR A 478 20.82 -19.70 11.70
CA THR A 478 22.17 -19.65 11.11
C THR A 478 22.34 -18.41 10.23
N ASP A 479 23.57 -18.00 9.94
CA ASP A 479 23.83 -16.90 9.00
C ASP A 479 23.28 -17.20 7.59
N ARG A 480 23.23 -18.49 7.22
CA ARG A 480 22.60 -18.92 5.98
C ARG A 480 21.08 -18.68 5.98
N ASP A 481 20.42 -18.90 7.12
CA ASP A 481 18.96 -18.67 7.23
C ASP A 481 18.65 -17.17 7.23
N ILE A 482 19.45 -16.37 7.90
CA ILE A 482 19.35 -14.90 7.84
C ILE A 482 19.56 -14.40 6.40
N TRP A 483 20.52 -14.98 5.66
CA TRP A 483 20.73 -14.60 4.26
C TRP A 483 19.56 -14.98 3.33
N LYS A 484 18.81 -16.06 3.67
CA LYS A 484 17.60 -16.46 2.95
C LYS A 484 16.40 -15.54 3.18
N LEU A 485 16.41 -14.67 4.19
CA LEU A 485 15.39 -13.65 4.40
C LEU A 485 15.34 -12.72 3.18
N ASN A 486 14.41 -13.02 2.26
CA ASN A 486 14.40 -12.43 0.94
C ASN A 486 13.48 -11.20 0.86
N ARG A 487 13.58 -10.46 -0.25
CA ARG A 487 12.70 -9.32 -0.57
C ARG A 487 11.40 -9.83 -1.17
N GLY A 488 10.29 -9.10 -0.93
CA GLY A 488 8.95 -9.49 -1.36
C GLY A 488 8.79 -9.63 -2.87
N GLY A 489 9.46 -8.80 -3.68
CA GLY A 489 9.43 -8.89 -5.13
C GLY A 489 10.07 -10.16 -5.72
N HIS A 490 10.76 -10.98 -4.91
CA HIS A 490 11.26 -12.31 -5.28
C HIS A 490 10.39 -13.46 -4.77
N ASP A 491 9.34 -13.15 -4.02
CA ASP A 491 8.41 -14.11 -3.45
C ASP A 491 7.14 -14.19 -4.31
N PRO A 492 6.89 -15.29 -5.03
CA PRO A 492 5.75 -15.38 -5.93
C PRO A 492 4.40 -15.28 -5.21
N HIS A 493 4.29 -15.72 -3.95
CA HIS A 493 3.06 -15.60 -3.17
C HIS A 493 2.74 -14.15 -2.83
N LYS A 494 3.74 -13.40 -2.37
CA LYS A 494 3.60 -11.96 -2.07
C LYS A 494 3.25 -11.16 -3.33
N VAL A 495 3.91 -11.47 -4.44
CA VAL A 495 3.64 -10.81 -5.73
C VAL A 495 2.23 -11.16 -6.23
N TYR A 496 1.82 -12.44 -6.13
CA TYR A 496 0.47 -12.86 -6.51
C TYR A 496 -0.60 -12.14 -5.70
N ALA A 497 -0.45 -12.06 -4.37
CA ALA A 497 -1.38 -11.36 -3.49
C ALA A 497 -1.51 -9.87 -3.88
N ALA A 498 -0.38 -9.21 -4.17
CA ALA A 498 -0.36 -7.81 -4.61
C ALA A 498 -1.05 -7.60 -5.96
N TYR A 499 -0.80 -8.47 -6.94
CA TYR A 499 -1.45 -8.39 -8.26
C TYR A 499 -2.94 -8.67 -8.15
N HIS A 500 -3.33 -9.66 -7.34
CA HIS A 500 -4.73 -9.93 -7.08
C HIS A 500 -5.44 -8.72 -6.48
N ALA A 501 -4.86 -8.08 -5.46
CA ALA A 501 -5.42 -6.88 -4.84
C ALA A 501 -5.52 -5.72 -5.84
N ALA A 502 -4.49 -5.51 -6.69
CA ALA A 502 -4.50 -4.49 -7.73
C ALA A 502 -5.62 -4.71 -8.77
N MET A 503 -5.89 -5.98 -9.14
CA MET A 503 -6.98 -6.32 -10.06
C MET A 503 -8.37 -6.04 -9.48
N GLN A 504 -8.53 -6.11 -8.16
CA GLN A 504 -9.81 -5.84 -7.48
C GLN A 504 -10.04 -4.35 -7.23
N ASN A 505 -8.99 -3.53 -7.29
CA ASN A 505 -9.10 -2.10 -7.02
C ASN A 505 -9.99 -1.39 -8.07
N LYS A 506 -10.86 -0.49 -7.60
CA LYS A 506 -11.79 0.29 -8.42
C LYS A 506 -11.68 1.78 -8.11
N GLY A 507 -11.92 2.60 -9.12
CA GLY A 507 -12.02 4.05 -8.99
C GLY A 507 -10.68 4.80 -8.89
N THR A 508 -9.54 4.10 -8.76
CA THR A 508 -8.21 4.71 -8.73
C THR A 508 -7.18 3.83 -9.44
N PRO A 509 -6.14 4.40 -10.08
CA PRO A 509 -5.00 3.62 -10.56
C PRO A 509 -4.25 2.99 -9.39
N THR A 510 -3.54 1.89 -9.66
CA THR A 510 -2.75 1.19 -8.63
C THR A 510 -1.25 1.23 -8.98
N VAL A 511 -0.41 1.48 -7.97
CA VAL A 511 1.03 1.25 -8.04
C VAL A 511 1.46 0.17 -7.04
N ILE A 512 2.27 -0.76 -7.50
CA ILE A 512 2.90 -1.81 -6.70
C ILE A 512 4.38 -1.48 -6.58
N LEU A 513 4.84 -1.19 -5.37
CA LEU A 513 6.24 -0.92 -5.06
C LEU A 513 6.89 -2.23 -4.60
N ALA A 514 7.52 -2.93 -5.53
CA ALA A 514 8.06 -4.27 -5.28
C ALA A 514 9.57 -4.21 -5.01
N LYS A 515 9.97 -4.43 -3.74
CA LYS A 515 11.38 -4.47 -3.37
C LYS A 515 12.04 -5.74 -3.89
N THR A 516 13.10 -5.56 -4.66
CA THR A 516 13.88 -6.63 -5.27
C THR A 516 15.38 -6.48 -4.99
N ILE A 517 16.19 -7.28 -5.64
CA ILE A 517 17.65 -7.24 -5.56
C ILE A 517 18.19 -7.19 -6.98
N LYS A 518 18.93 -6.15 -7.33
CA LYS A 518 19.56 -6.05 -8.64
C LYS A 518 20.56 -7.19 -8.84
N GLY A 519 20.51 -7.85 -9.98
CA GLY A 519 21.38 -9.01 -10.25
C GLY A 519 21.07 -10.23 -9.38
N TYR A 520 19.81 -10.40 -8.95
CA TYR A 520 19.39 -11.53 -8.11
C TYR A 520 19.84 -12.88 -8.70
N GLY A 521 20.61 -13.62 -7.91
CA GLY A 521 21.17 -14.90 -8.31
C GLY A 521 22.57 -14.85 -8.90
N MET A 522 23.12 -13.68 -9.24
CA MET A 522 24.45 -13.54 -9.82
C MET A 522 25.59 -13.74 -8.79
N GLY A 523 25.27 -13.94 -7.52
CA GLY A 523 26.25 -14.19 -6.48
C GLY A 523 27.23 -13.05 -6.30
N LYS A 524 28.50 -13.41 -6.05
CA LYS A 524 29.59 -12.43 -5.77
C LYS A 524 29.91 -11.52 -6.95
N SER A 525 29.60 -11.91 -8.17
CA SER A 525 29.92 -11.16 -9.37
C SER A 525 28.93 -10.03 -9.68
N GLY A 526 27.76 -10.02 -9.05
CA GLY A 526 26.79 -9.00 -9.41
C GLY A 526 25.61 -8.83 -8.47
N GLU A 527 25.35 -9.73 -7.50
CA GLU A 527 24.16 -9.60 -6.65
C GLU A 527 24.29 -8.43 -5.68
N SER A 528 23.52 -7.37 -5.93
CA SER A 528 23.54 -6.14 -5.12
C SER A 528 24.84 -5.33 -5.18
N MET A 529 25.67 -5.53 -6.20
CA MET A 529 26.94 -4.81 -6.38
C MET A 529 26.71 -3.58 -7.27
N ASN A 530 27.52 -2.51 -7.07
CA ASN A 530 27.43 -1.29 -7.90
C ASN A 530 27.72 -1.57 -9.38
N THR A 531 28.57 -2.55 -9.68
CA THR A 531 28.91 -2.95 -11.06
C THR A 531 27.81 -3.71 -11.77
N THR A 532 26.74 -4.13 -11.08
CA THR A 532 25.71 -5.04 -11.60
C THR A 532 24.98 -4.50 -12.83
N HIS A 533 24.78 -3.18 -12.92
CA HIS A 533 24.06 -2.58 -14.03
C HIS A 533 24.73 -2.84 -15.38
N GLN A 534 26.06 -2.76 -15.42
CA GLN A 534 26.85 -2.98 -16.64
C GLN A 534 27.35 -4.42 -16.79
N GLN A 535 26.98 -5.32 -15.86
CA GLN A 535 27.42 -6.70 -15.89
C GLN A 535 26.86 -7.43 -17.11
N LYS A 536 27.72 -7.75 -18.06
CA LYS A 536 27.42 -8.46 -19.30
C LYS A 536 28.29 -9.70 -19.53
N LYS A 537 29.23 -9.93 -18.62
CA LYS A 537 30.14 -11.08 -18.60
C LYS A 537 29.98 -11.81 -17.28
N LEU A 538 29.86 -13.11 -17.34
CA LEU A 538 29.93 -14.00 -16.21
C LEU A 538 31.07 -14.99 -16.52
N ASP A 539 31.97 -15.19 -15.56
CA ASP A 539 33.02 -16.19 -15.70
C ASP A 539 32.44 -17.61 -15.49
N GLU A 540 33.30 -18.64 -15.65
CA GLU A 540 32.87 -20.03 -15.51
C GLU A 540 32.31 -20.32 -14.10
N LYS A 541 32.95 -19.79 -13.06
CA LYS A 541 32.52 -19.98 -11.66
C LYS A 541 31.17 -19.34 -11.40
N ASP A 542 30.96 -18.17 -11.96
CA ASP A 542 29.69 -17.44 -11.87
C ASP A 542 28.55 -18.18 -12.56
N LEU A 543 28.82 -18.73 -13.75
CA LEU A 543 27.85 -19.52 -14.52
C LEU A 543 27.47 -20.81 -13.80
N LEU A 544 28.47 -21.53 -13.24
CA LEU A 544 28.23 -22.74 -12.45
C LEU A 544 27.42 -22.42 -11.20
N TYR A 545 27.78 -21.34 -10.47
CA TYR A 545 27.00 -20.89 -9.32
C TYR A 545 25.56 -20.52 -9.70
N TYR A 546 25.36 -19.83 -10.82
CA TYR A 546 24.04 -19.43 -11.30
C TYR A 546 23.17 -20.64 -11.65
N ARG A 547 23.76 -21.65 -12.38
CA ARG A 547 23.11 -22.92 -12.68
C ARG A 547 22.68 -23.63 -11.39
N ASP A 548 23.60 -23.78 -10.42
CA ASP A 548 23.33 -24.51 -9.17
C ASP A 548 22.29 -23.80 -8.31
N ARG A 549 22.36 -22.47 -8.22
CA ARG A 549 21.41 -21.69 -7.45
C ARG A 549 19.97 -21.82 -7.94
N PHE A 550 19.77 -21.95 -9.23
CA PHE A 550 18.47 -22.06 -9.86
C PHE A 550 18.10 -23.49 -10.27
N ASP A 551 18.91 -24.46 -9.93
CA ASP A 551 18.68 -25.88 -10.24
C ASP A 551 18.38 -26.09 -11.74
N VAL A 552 19.22 -25.50 -12.61
CA VAL A 552 19.10 -25.64 -14.06
C VAL A 552 19.70 -26.98 -14.49
N PRO A 553 18.99 -27.84 -15.24
CA PRO A 553 19.43 -29.19 -15.54
C PRO A 553 20.47 -29.25 -16.68
N LEU A 554 21.61 -28.63 -16.46
CA LEU A 554 22.76 -28.63 -17.36
C LEU A 554 24.00 -29.19 -16.64
N ASN A 555 24.81 -29.99 -17.35
CA ASN A 555 26.11 -30.41 -16.83
C ASN A 555 27.16 -29.29 -16.98
N ASP A 556 28.34 -29.48 -16.36
CA ASP A 556 29.38 -28.46 -16.32
C ASP A 556 29.90 -28.08 -17.71
N GLU A 557 30.00 -29.05 -18.64
CA GLU A 557 30.44 -28.79 -20.01
C GLU A 557 29.44 -27.90 -20.75
N GLN A 558 28.14 -28.19 -20.62
CA GLN A 558 27.06 -27.40 -21.21
C GLN A 558 27.05 -25.98 -20.63
N VAL A 559 27.33 -25.82 -19.34
CA VAL A 559 27.46 -24.51 -18.67
C VAL A 559 28.68 -23.74 -19.20
N ARG A 560 29.86 -24.37 -19.36
CA ARG A 560 31.06 -23.75 -19.96
C ARG A 560 30.79 -23.23 -21.36
N ASN A 561 30.02 -24.00 -22.13
CA ASN A 561 29.61 -23.65 -23.49
C ASN A 561 28.44 -22.65 -23.52
N VAL A 562 27.91 -22.26 -22.35
CA VAL A 562 26.76 -21.37 -22.21
C VAL A 562 25.58 -21.84 -23.06
N GLN A 563 25.27 -23.14 -22.99
CA GLN A 563 24.22 -23.76 -23.79
C GLN A 563 22.85 -23.26 -23.33
N TYR A 564 21.95 -22.95 -24.29
CA TYR A 564 20.55 -22.73 -23.98
C TYR A 564 19.89 -24.06 -23.55
N TYR A 565 18.84 -23.95 -22.77
CA TYR A 565 18.06 -25.11 -22.36
C TYR A 565 16.57 -24.89 -22.61
N ARG A 566 15.97 -25.82 -23.30
CA ARG A 566 14.53 -25.97 -23.47
C ARG A 566 14.17 -27.43 -23.27
N PRO A 567 13.21 -27.78 -22.35
CA PRO A 567 12.77 -29.16 -22.11
C PRO A 567 12.22 -29.85 -23.34
#